data_83360cd8a1f2243e55b3ac70dfd8cd57
#
_entry.id   83360cd8a1f2243e55b3ac70dfd8cd57
#
_cell.length_a   1.000
_cell.length_b   1.000
_cell.length_c   1.000
_cell.angle_alpha   90.00
_cell.angle_beta   90.00
_cell.angle_gamma   90.00
#
_symmetry.space_group_name_H-M   'P 1'
#
loop_
_entity.id
_entity.type
_entity.pdbx_description
1 polymer ?
#
loop_
_entity_poly.entity_id
_entity_poly.type
_entity_poly.pdbx_seq_one_letter_code
_entity_poly.pdbx_strand_id
1 'polypeptide(L)'
;MKNLLLAASAVALLAATGCSDKKGGSVAMSGADTVTTAASASVAYFNIDSLISKYDMYTDLRSAYEEKAKKADAELTSKGRALERGVRDYQEKVQNGLVTRAQAQGIEENLNRQQQAFVQHRDQVMGEMAEEEQV
;
A
#
# COMPACT_ATOMS: atom_id res chain seq x y z
N MET A 1 16.25 17.38 27.83
CA MET A 1 15.65 17.79 29.08
C MET A 1 14.40 16.94 29.24
N LYS A 2 14.58 15.85 29.99
CA LYS A 2 13.96 15.62 31.31
C LYS A 2 12.44 15.56 31.25
N ASN A 3 11.87 14.37 31.36
CA ASN A 3 11.17 13.74 32.51
C ASN A 3 10.59 12.41 31.98
N LEU A 4 10.99 11.25 32.29
CA LEU A 4 11.17 10.43 33.51
C LEU A 4 10.08 10.60 34.56
N LEU A 5 9.15 9.65 34.65
CA LEU A 5 8.35 9.17 35.77
C LEU A 5 7.56 7.95 35.30
N LEU A 6 7.98 6.73 35.51
CA LEU A 6 7.79 5.86 36.69
C LEU A 6 6.39 5.91 37.29
N ALA A 7 5.58 4.88 37.05
CA ALA A 7 4.62 4.35 38.01
C ALA A 7 4.42 2.86 37.78
N ALA A 8 4.97 2.10 38.68
CA ALA A 8 4.75 0.69 38.91
C ALA A 8 3.49 0.52 39.80
N SER A 9 2.79 -0.57 39.64
CA SER A 9 1.93 -1.32 40.57
C SER A 9 0.78 -1.95 39.77
N ALA A 10 0.30 -3.16 39.99
CA ALA A 10 0.45 -4.13 41.03
C ALA A 10 -0.12 -5.46 40.52
N VAL A 11 0.48 -6.50 40.96
CA VAL A 11 0.12 -7.91 41.00
C VAL A 11 -1.33 -8.15 41.39
N ALA A 12 -2.02 -9.06 40.69
CA ALA A 12 -3.09 -9.88 41.24
C ALA A 12 -3.06 -11.28 40.59
N LEU A 13 -2.46 -12.20 41.31
CA LEU A 13 -2.62 -13.64 41.15
C LEU A 13 -4.07 -14.03 41.49
N LEU A 14 -4.73 -14.77 40.65
CA LEU A 14 -5.83 -15.64 41.02
C LEU A 14 -5.64 -16.99 40.30
N ALA A 15 -5.04 -17.88 41.04
CA ALA A 15 -5.07 -19.31 40.76
C ALA A 15 -6.47 -19.84 41.13
N ALA A 16 -7.12 -20.51 40.22
CA ALA A 16 -8.25 -21.38 40.54
C ALA A 16 -8.03 -22.71 39.79
N THR A 17 -7.43 -23.59 40.51
CA THR A 17 -7.41 -25.03 40.31
C THR A 17 -8.81 -25.60 40.39
N GLY A 18 -9.18 -26.45 39.43
CA GLY A 18 -10.45 -27.17 39.48
C GLY A 18 -10.45 -28.40 38.57
N CYS A 19 -9.49 -29.30 38.73
CA CYS A 19 -9.67 -30.67 38.27
C CYS A 19 -10.44 -31.42 39.34
N SER A 20 -11.63 -31.90 39.03
CA SER A 20 -12.32 -32.87 39.84
C SER A 20 -12.70 -34.04 39.00
N ASP A 21 -11.84 -35.08 39.06
CA ASP A 21 -12.17 -36.44 38.72
C ASP A 21 -13.29 -36.92 39.65
N LYS A 22 -14.37 -37.36 39.07
CA LYS A 22 -15.31 -38.25 39.80
C LYS A 22 -15.80 -39.36 38.91
N LYS A 23 -15.18 -40.50 39.18
CA LYS A 23 -15.54 -41.83 38.76
C LYS A 23 -16.82 -42.26 39.47
N GLY A 24 -17.74 -42.87 38.74
CA GLY A 24 -18.68 -43.82 39.29
C GLY A 24 -20.15 -43.42 39.29
N GLY A 25 -20.97 -44.22 38.61
CA GLY A 25 -22.43 -44.21 38.77
C GLY A 25 -23.14 -44.69 37.52
N SER A 26 -23.15 -45.96 37.30
CA SER A 26 -24.05 -46.66 36.35
C SER A 26 -25.48 -46.50 36.85
N VAL A 27 -26.34 -45.83 36.08
CA VAL A 27 -27.81 -45.99 36.16
C VAL A 27 -28.32 -46.14 34.71
N ALA A 28 -28.74 -47.34 34.40
CA ALA A 28 -29.51 -47.67 33.22
C ALA A 28 -30.89 -47.01 33.37
N MET A 29 -31.27 -46.16 32.43
CA MET A 29 -32.65 -45.84 32.13
C MET A 29 -32.82 -45.85 30.62
N SER A 30 -33.58 -46.82 30.20
CA SER A 30 -34.16 -47.02 28.90
C SER A 30 -35.06 -45.82 28.52
N GLY A 31 -34.92 -45.38 27.31
CA GLY A 31 -35.94 -44.54 26.70
C GLY A 31 -35.44 -43.47 25.78
N ALA A 32 -35.72 -43.64 24.51
CA ALA A 32 -35.70 -42.69 23.42
C ALA A 32 -34.34 -42.28 22.83
N ASP A 33 -34.06 -42.85 21.70
CA ASP A 33 -33.03 -42.46 20.74
C ASP A 33 -33.16 -40.97 20.35
N THR A 34 -32.46 -40.14 21.03
CA THR A 34 -32.10 -38.84 20.47
C THR A 34 -30.63 -38.95 20.08
N VAL A 35 -30.39 -39.37 18.85
CA VAL A 35 -29.04 -39.28 18.26
C VAL A 35 -28.74 -37.76 18.15
N THR A 36 -28.17 -37.24 19.22
CA THR A 36 -27.53 -35.95 19.16
C THR A 36 -26.25 -36.12 18.37
N THR A 37 -26.35 -35.99 17.06
CA THR A 37 -25.17 -35.88 16.20
C THR A 37 -24.45 -34.62 16.67
N ALA A 38 -23.47 -34.78 17.56
CA ALA A 38 -22.55 -33.69 17.86
C ALA A 38 -21.86 -33.35 16.54
N ALA A 39 -22.28 -32.28 15.93
CA ALA A 39 -21.61 -31.74 14.77
C ALA A 39 -20.17 -31.44 15.21
N SER A 40 -19.23 -32.30 14.85
CA SER A 40 -17.82 -32.04 15.06
C SER A 40 -17.49 -30.77 14.28
N ALA A 41 -17.31 -29.66 14.98
CA ALA A 41 -16.84 -28.44 14.36
C ALA A 41 -15.45 -28.72 13.79
N SER A 42 -15.38 -28.89 12.47
CA SER A 42 -14.11 -29.02 11.79
C SER A 42 -13.48 -27.60 11.70
N VAL A 43 -12.29 -27.45 12.28
CA VAL A 43 -11.48 -26.25 12.13
C VAL A 43 -10.64 -26.43 10.88
N ALA A 44 -10.80 -25.52 9.93
CA ALA A 44 -9.99 -25.48 8.71
C ALA A 44 -9.00 -24.34 8.78
N TYR A 45 -7.78 -24.58 8.31
CA TYR A 45 -6.74 -23.58 8.15
C TYR A 45 -6.53 -23.31 6.66
N PHE A 46 -6.33 -22.05 6.29
CA PHE A 46 -5.94 -21.70 4.94
C PHE A 46 -4.81 -20.67 4.99
N ASN A 47 -3.95 -20.71 3.98
CA ASN A 47 -2.90 -19.72 3.82
C ASN A 47 -3.48 -18.53 3.07
N ILE A 48 -3.50 -17.36 3.74
CA ILE A 48 -4.10 -16.13 3.22
C ILE A 48 -3.37 -15.61 1.97
N ASP A 49 -2.03 -15.74 1.93
CA ASP A 49 -1.23 -15.30 0.79
C ASP A 49 -1.55 -16.13 -0.46
N SER A 50 -1.72 -17.45 -0.26
CA SER A 50 -2.13 -18.35 -1.34
C SER A 50 -3.55 -18.10 -1.83
N LEU A 51 -4.45 -17.67 -0.94
CA LEU A 51 -5.81 -17.29 -1.30
C LEU A 51 -5.81 -16.00 -2.13
N ILE A 52 -5.15 -14.96 -1.64
CA ILE A 52 -5.07 -13.65 -2.30
C ILE A 52 -4.41 -13.79 -3.68
N SER A 53 -3.31 -14.55 -3.78
CA SER A 53 -2.59 -14.73 -5.06
C SER A 53 -3.37 -15.48 -6.13
N LYS A 54 -4.42 -16.21 -5.76
CA LYS A 54 -5.32 -16.95 -6.67
C LYS A 54 -6.67 -16.27 -6.86
N TYR A 55 -6.88 -15.12 -6.23
CA TYR A 55 -8.11 -14.38 -6.37
C TYR A 55 -8.05 -13.52 -7.64
N ASP A 56 -8.89 -13.84 -8.62
CA ASP A 56 -8.85 -13.21 -9.95
C ASP A 56 -8.92 -11.68 -9.88
N MET A 57 -9.78 -11.12 -9.03
CA MET A 57 -9.89 -9.69 -8.85
C MET A 57 -8.59 -9.05 -8.36
N TYR A 58 -7.83 -9.73 -7.48
CA TYR A 58 -6.53 -9.25 -7.03
C TYR A 58 -5.50 -9.24 -8.17
N THR A 59 -5.48 -10.30 -9.00
CA THR A 59 -4.57 -10.37 -10.15
C THR A 59 -4.90 -9.31 -11.20
N ASP A 60 -6.19 -9.05 -11.43
CA ASP A 60 -6.65 -8.03 -12.36
C ASP A 60 -6.30 -6.61 -11.88
N LEU A 61 -6.58 -6.30 -10.59
CA LEU A 61 -6.21 -5.01 -9.99
C LEU A 61 -4.71 -4.78 -10.02
N ARG A 62 -3.93 -5.79 -9.67
CA ARG A 62 -2.46 -5.71 -9.73
C ARG A 62 -1.97 -5.45 -11.15
N SER A 63 -2.52 -6.16 -12.13
CA SER A 63 -2.17 -5.96 -13.55
C SER A 63 -2.51 -4.55 -14.02
N ALA A 64 -3.70 -4.04 -13.67
CA ALA A 64 -4.12 -2.69 -13.99
C ALA A 64 -3.22 -1.63 -13.36
N TYR A 65 -2.84 -1.81 -12.09
CA TYR A 65 -1.90 -0.95 -11.38
C TYR A 65 -0.51 -0.94 -12.05
N GLU A 66 0.02 -2.13 -12.39
CA GLU A 66 1.32 -2.24 -13.07
C GLU A 66 1.31 -1.56 -14.45
N GLU A 67 0.23 -1.66 -15.21
CA GLU A 67 0.07 -0.95 -16.49
C GLU A 67 0.00 0.57 -16.29
N LYS A 68 -0.72 1.04 -15.28
CA LYS A 68 -0.81 2.45 -14.94
C LYS A 68 0.57 2.99 -14.52
N ALA A 69 1.29 2.26 -13.67
CA ALA A 69 2.64 2.62 -13.25
C ALA A 69 3.60 2.74 -14.44
N LYS A 70 3.57 1.79 -15.38
CA LYS A 70 4.38 1.83 -16.62
C LYS A 70 4.05 3.03 -17.48
N LYS A 71 2.77 3.36 -17.64
CA LYS A 71 2.35 4.55 -18.41
C LYS A 71 2.82 5.83 -17.75
N ALA A 72 2.65 5.94 -16.44
CA ALA A 72 3.10 7.08 -15.67
C ALA A 72 4.62 7.29 -15.77
N ASP A 73 5.41 6.23 -15.61
CA ASP A 73 6.87 6.28 -15.76
C ASP A 73 7.29 6.70 -17.17
N ALA A 74 6.69 6.12 -18.21
CA ALA A 74 6.97 6.47 -19.58
C ALA A 74 6.63 7.94 -19.88
N GLU A 75 5.52 8.44 -19.37
CA GLU A 75 5.10 9.83 -19.55
C GLU A 75 6.04 10.79 -18.83
N LEU A 76 6.37 10.54 -17.56
CA LEU A 76 7.31 11.35 -16.79
C LEU A 76 8.71 11.35 -17.43
N THR A 77 9.18 10.20 -17.87
CA THR A 77 10.45 10.06 -18.57
C THR A 77 10.45 10.86 -19.89
N SER A 78 9.37 10.79 -20.65
CA SER A 78 9.23 11.54 -21.91
C SER A 78 9.24 13.05 -21.70
N LYS A 79 8.45 13.53 -20.72
CA LYS A 79 8.38 14.96 -20.34
C LYS A 79 9.72 15.45 -19.80
N GLY A 80 10.37 14.68 -18.94
CA GLY A 80 11.69 15.01 -18.40
C GLY A 80 12.74 15.17 -19.51
N ARG A 81 12.80 14.20 -20.44
CA ARG A 81 13.71 14.29 -21.59
C ARG A 81 13.40 15.45 -22.53
N ALA A 82 12.12 15.81 -22.68
CA ALA A 82 11.73 16.99 -23.46
C ALA A 82 12.23 18.28 -22.82
N LEU A 83 12.07 18.42 -21.51
CA LEU A 83 12.58 19.55 -20.76
C LEU A 83 14.10 19.67 -20.84
N GLU A 84 14.82 18.56 -20.65
CA GLU A 84 16.28 18.52 -20.78
C GLU A 84 16.76 18.95 -22.17
N ARG A 85 16.07 18.48 -23.24
CA ARG A 85 16.38 18.93 -24.61
C ARG A 85 16.13 20.42 -24.76
N GLY A 86 15.01 20.92 -24.24
CA GLY A 86 14.69 22.34 -24.30
C GLY A 86 15.75 23.23 -23.62
N VAL A 87 16.25 22.77 -22.46
CA VAL A 87 17.34 23.47 -21.75
C VAL A 87 18.63 23.44 -22.56
N ARG A 88 19.02 22.32 -23.13
CA ARG A 88 20.22 22.22 -23.98
C ARG A 88 20.13 23.08 -25.23
N ASP A 89 19.01 23.01 -25.93
CA ASP A 89 18.77 23.84 -27.13
C ASP A 89 18.85 25.34 -26.79
N TYR A 90 18.31 25.74 -25.65
CA TYR A 90 18.41 27.11 -25.17
C TYR A 90 19.86 27.52 -24.92
N GLN A 91 20.62 26.70 -24.19
CA GLN A 91 22.04 26.96 -23.90
C GLN A 91 22.86 27.10 -25.19
N GLU A 92 22.66 26.21 -26.16
CA GLU A 92 23.32 26.26 -27.43
C GLU A 92 22.98 27.54 -28.21
N LYS A 93 21.71 27.93 -28.27
CA LYS A 93 21.26 29.16 -28.91
C LYS A 93 21.87 30.41 -28.28
N VAL A 94 21.97 30.44 -26.94
CA VAL A 94 22.61 31.57 -26.24
C VAL A 94 24.10 31.61 -26.52
N GLN A 95 24.79 30.48 -26.42
CA GLN A 95 26.24 30.40 -26.66
C GLN A 95 26.62 30.81 -28.08
N ASN A 96 25.81 30.44 -29.06
CA ASN A 96 26.03 30.78 -30.46
C ASN A 96 25.48 32.15 -30.89
N GLY A 97 24.92 32.93 -29.93
CA GLY A 97 24.37 34.25 -30.21
C GLY A 97 23.14 34.23 -31.13
N LEU A 98 22.42 33.12 -31.20
CA LEU A 98 21.29 32.88 -32.11
C LEU A 98 19.96 33.47 -31.58
N VAL A 99 19.96 34.00 -30.37
CA VAL A 99 18.74 34.57 -29.76
C VAL A 99 18.99 35.97 -29.26
N THR A 100 17.99 36.84 -29.46
CA THR A 100 17.98 38.20 -28.88
C THR A 100 17.62 38.10 -27.38
N ARG A 101 17.91 39.15 -26.61
CA ARG A 101 17.56 39.21 -25.19
C ARG A 101 16.07 38.98 -24.93
N ALA A 102 15.19 39.51 -25.73
CA ALA A 102 13.74 39.33 -25.59
C ALA A 102 13.32 37.88 -25.89
N GLN A 103 13.93 37.25 -26.91
CA GLN A 103 13.70 35.82 -27.19
C GLN A 103 14.23 34.95 -26.09
N ALA A 104 15.41 35.22 -25.53
CA ALA A 104 15.98 34.50 -24.42
C ALA A 104 15.04 34.50 -23.19
N GLN A 105 14.54 35.68 -22.82
CA GLN A 105 13.55 35.79 -21.74
C GLN A 105 12.29 34.97 -21.98
N GLY A 106 11.73 35.01 -23.18
CA GLY A 106 10.55 34.21 -23.52
C GLY A 106 10.79 32.67 -23.45
N ILE A 107 11.99 32.23 -23.85
CA ILE A 107 12.37 30.82 -23.73
C ILE A 107 12.53 30.42 -22.26
N GLU A 108 13.21 31.23 -21.46
CA GLU A 108 13.39 31.00 -20.01
C GLU A 108 12.04 30.90 -19.28
N GLU A 109 11.12 31.82 -19.55
CA GLU A 109 9.78 31.80 -18.98
C GLU A 109 9.02 30.52 -19.39
N ASN A 110 9.16 30.12 -20.64
CA ASN A 110 8.53 28.88 -21.13
C ASN A 110 9.11 27.64 -20.43
N LEU A 111 10.44 27.53 -20.33
CA LEU A 111 11.12 26.44 -19.65
C LEU A 111 10.74 26.39 -18.17
N ASN A 112 10.67 27.55 -17.50
CA ASN A 112 10.21 27.60 -16.09
C ASN A 112 8.77 27.10 -15.94
N ARG A 113 7.85 27.49 -16.83
CA ARG A 113 6.47 26.97 -16.82
C ARG A 113 6.43 25.47 -17.05
N GLN A 114 7.21 24.95 -18.01
CA GLN A 114 7.30 23.53 -18.28
C GLN A 114 7.85 22.76 -17.08
N GLN A 115 8.86 23.29 -16.41
CA GLN A 115 9.43 22.69 -15.21
C GLN A 115 8.41 22.65 -14.06
N GLN A 116 7.68 23.73 -13.82
CA GLN A 116 6.63 23.76 -12.79
C GLN A 116 5.50 22.76 -13.11
N ALA A 117 5.05 22.73 -14.36
CA ALA A 117 4.05 21.77 -14.83
C ALA A 117 4.52 20.31 -14.70
N PHE A 118 5.80 20.04 -14.97
CA PHE A 118 6.39 18.72 -14.79
C PHE A 118 6.39 18.29 -13.32
N VAL A 119 6.80 19.18 -12.40
CA VAL A 119 6.80 18.89 -10.97
C VAL A 119 5.38 18.62 -10.46
N GLN A 120 4.42 19.50 -10.81
CA GLN A 120 3.03 19.31 -10.42
C GLN A 120 2.45 17.99 -10.94
N HIS A 121 2.72 17.67 -12.19
CA HIS A 121 2.24 16.41 -12.78
C HIS A 121 2.88 15.18 -12.11
N ARG A 122 4.19 15.24 -11.83
CA ARG A 122 4.87 14.18 -11.08
C ARG A 122 4.24 13.97 -9.71
N ASP A 123 4.02 15.04 -8.97
CA ASP A 123 3.47 14.98 -7.61
C ASP A 123 2.03 14.47 -7.61
N GLN A 124 1.23 14.85 -8.62
CA GLN A 124 -0.12 14.32 -8.84
C GLN A 124 -0.08 12.81 -9.11
N VAL A 125 0.74 12.37 -10.06
CA VAL A 125 0.86 10.95 -10.41
C VAL A 125 1.32 10.12 -9.22
N MET A 126 2.30 10.62 -8.44
CA MET A 126 2.75 9.93 -7.22
C MET A 126 1.65 9.85 -6.17
N GLY A 127 0.84 10.90 -6.01
CA GLY A 127 -0.33 10.89 -5.12
C GLY A 127 -1.37 9.85 -5.54
N GLU A 128 -1.76 9.85 -6.81
CA GLU A 128 -2.72 8.88 -7.37
C GLU A 128 -2.25 7.44 -7.21
N MET A 129 -0.95 7.18 -7.46
CA MET A 129 -0.38 5.83 -7.29
C MET A 129 -0.37 5.39 -5.83
N ALA A 130 -0.07 6.31 -4.89
CA ALA A 130 -0.07 6.01 -3.46
C ALA A 130 -1.49 5.74 -2.92
N GLU A 131 -2.51 6.42 -3.44
CA GLU A 131 -3.91 6.16 -3.07
C GLU A 131 -4.38 4.78 -3.56
N GLU A 132 -4.00 4.39 -4.78
CA GLU A 132 -4.36 3.08 -5.34
C GLU A 132 -3.65 1.91 -4.66
N GLU A 133 -2.46 2.11 -4.11
CA GLU A 133 -1.74 1.07 -3.37
C GLU A 133 -2.40 0.73 -2.01
N GLN A 134 -3.22 1.63 -1.47
CA GLN A 134 -3.89 1.46 -0.17
C GLN A 134 -5.25 0.73 -0.26
N VAL A 135 -5.74 0.43 -1.44
CA VAL A 135 -7.01 -0.28 -1.68
C VAL A 135 -6.77 -1.78 -1.85
#